data_5dec57bfdfc4551ec69ddd0fb20b5243
#
_entry.id   5dec57bfdfc4551ec69ddd0fb20b5243
#
_cell.length_a   1.000
_cell.length_b   1.000
_cell.length_c   1.000
_cell.angle_alpha   90.00
_cell.angle_beta   90.00
_cell.angle_gamma   90.00
#
_symmetry.space_group_name_H-M   'P 1'
#
loop_
_entity.id
_entity.type
_entity.pdbx_description
1 polymer ?
#
loop_
_entity_poly.entity_id
_entity_poly.type
_entity_poly.pdbx_seq_one_letter_code
_entity_poly.pdbx_strand_id
1 'polypeptide(L)'
;MTGKRHTSGGEALTDLFLAVFRLSGRLLAAGDRLVSDLGLTSARWQVLGAIAFAPSPQPVAWLARSMGLNRQGVQRIVNEMREDGLVDLHPNPHHRRAHLVALTKRGESAFAAASRLQTPWANALAKGFDHAELAAASRTLRALSGRLEKST
;
A
#
# COMPACT_ATOMS: atom_id res chain seq x y z
N MET A 1 -29.41 17.60 24.27
CA MET A 1 -28.55 17.35 23.10
C MET A 1 -29.00 16.06 22.45
N THR A 2 -29.76 16.14 21.38
CA THR A 2 -30.12 14.97 20.56
C THR A 2 -28.89 14.55 19.78
N GLY A 3 -28.15 13.57 20.30
CA GLY A 3 -27.06 12.94 19.56
C GLY A 3 -27.62 12.39 18.26
N LYS A 4 -27.03 12.81 17.12
CA LYS A 4 -27.38 12.27 15.81
C LYS A 4 -27.12 10.76 15.85
N ARG A 5 -28.18 9.95 15.78
CA ARG A 5 -28.06 8.49 15.66
C ARG A 5 -27.49 8.15 14.29
N HIS A 6 -26.70 7.09 14.22
CA HIS A 6 -26.28 6.52 12.95
C HIS A 6 -27.49 6.13 12.11
N THR A 7 -27.39 6.32 10.81
CA THR A 7 -28.26 5.65 9.84
C THR A 7 -27.85 4.18 9.74
N SER A 8 -28.72 3.31 9.23
CA SER A 8 -28.34 1.91 8.97
C SER A 8 -27.10 1.78 8.09
N GLY A 9 -26.96 2.66 7.09
CA GLY A 9 -25.75 2.72 6.27
C GLY A 9 -24.50 3.17 7.05
N GLY A 10 -24.68 4.12 8.01
CA GLY A 10 -23.59 4.57 8.88
C GLY A 10 -23.13 3.49 9.86
N GLU A 11 -24.04 2.68 10.38
CA GLU A 11 -23.71 1.52 11.22
C GLU A 11 -22.93 0.47 10.43
N ALA A 12 -23.42 0.07 9.26
CA ALA A 12 -22.75 -0.89 8.40
C ALA A 12 -21.35 -0.40 7.96
N LEU A 13 -21.19 0.90 7.71
CA LEU A 13 -19.90 1.48 7.37
C LEU A 13 -18.93 1.45 8.56
N THR A 14 -19.43 1.69 9.77
CA THR A 14 -18.63 1.61 10.99
C THR A 14 -18.11 0.20 11.22
N ASP A 15 -18.97 -0.81 11.06
CA ASP A 15 -18.57 -2.21 11.16
C ASP A 15 -17.52 -2.57 10.10
N LEU A 16 -17.68 -2.09 8.87
CA LEU A 16 -16.69 -2.26 7.81
C LEU A 16 -15.34 -1.64 8.18
N PHE A 17 -15.31 -0.43 8.72
CA PHE A 17 -14.07 0.21 9.15
C PHE A 17 -13.36 -0.60 10.25
N LEU A 18 -14.08 -1.10 11.22
CA LEU A 18 -13.50 -1.95 12.26
C LEU A 18 -12.91 -3.25 11.67
N ALA A 19 -13.60 -3.84 10.70
CA ALA A 19 -13.09 -5.02 10.00
C ALA A 19 -11.82 -4.70 9.21
N VAL A 20 -11.78 -3.56 8.51
CA VAL A 20 -10.60 -3.08 7.77
C VAL A 20 -9.40 -2.86 8.69
N PHE A 21 -9.58 -2.20 9.84
CA PHE A 21 -8.49 -2.00 10.80
C PHE A 21 -7.92 -3.31 11.35
N ARG A 22 -8.77 -4.26 11.70
CA ARG A 22 -8.35 -5.58 12.19
C ARG A 22 -7.63 -6.37 11.08
N LEU A 23 -8.18 -6.36 9.86
CA LEU A 23 -7.57 -7.02 8.72
C LEU A 23 -6.22 -6.40 8.38
N SER A 24 -6.11 -5.08 8.41
CA SER A 24 -4.87 -4.35 8.10
C SER A 24 -3.72 -4.82 9.00
N GLY A 25 -3.93 -4.89 10.30
CA GLY A 25 -2.91 -5.38 11.24
C GLY A 25 -2.47 -6.82 10.95
N ARG A 26 -3.43 -7.71 10.69
CA ARG A 26 -3.13 -9.11 10.34
C ARG A 26 -2.43 -9.26 9.00
N LEU A 27 -2.84 -8.46 8.03
CA LEU A 27 -2.26 -8.47 6.69
C LEU A 27 -0.80 -7.99 6.71
N LEU A 28 -0.50 -6.92 7.44
CA LEU A 28 0.86 -6.43 7.63
C LEU A 28 1.74 -7.49 8.30
N ALA A 29 1.28 -8.10 9.37
CA ALA A 29 2.02 -9.16 10.07
C ALA A 29 2.24 -10.40 9.19
N ALA A 30 1.25 -10.80 8.40
CA ALA A 30 1.37 -11.91 7.47
C ALA A 30 2.36 -11.59 6.34
N GLY A 31 2.29 -10.37 5.80
CA GLY A 31 3.24 -9.89 4.78
C GLY A 31 4.67 -9.83 5.30
N ASP A 32 4.89 -9.36 6.53
CA ASP A 32 6.22 -9.34 7.15
C ASP A 32 6.82 -10.74 7.22
N ARG A 33 6.04 -11.73 7.65
CA ARG A 33 6.50 -13.13 7.66
C ARG A 33 6.80 -13.68 6.27
N LEU A 34 5.96 -13.32 5.29
CA LEU A 34 6.07 -13.83 3.92
C LEU A 34 7.38 -13.38 3.25
N VAL A 35 7.79 -12.14 3.48
CA VAL A 35 8.96 -11.53 2.81
C VAL A 35 10.20 -11.41 3.69
N SER A 36 10.16 -11.94 4.91
CA SER A 36 11.27 -11.83 5.89
C SER A 36 12.59 -12.36 5.36
N ASP A 37 12.57 -13.50 4.68
CA ASP A 37 13.78 -14.13 4.12
C ASP A 37 14.40 -13.32 2.95
N LEU A 38 13.66 -12.39 2.40
CA LEU A 38 14.14 -11.44 1.39
C LEU A 38 14.75 -10.16 2.01
N GLY A 39 14.79 -10.05 3.33
CA GLY A 39 15.19 -8.84 4.03
C GLY A 39 14.18 -7.69 3.87
N LEU A 40 12.94 -8.01 3.58
CA LEU A 40 11.85 -7.05 3.39
C LEU A 40 10.88 -7.06 4.56
N THR A 41 10.11 -5.98 4.66
CA THR A 41 8.92 -5.86 5.49
C THR A 41 7.71 -5.58 4.58
N SER A 42 6.50 -5.76 5.10
CA SER A 42 5.27 -5.34 4.39
C SER A 42 5.33 -3.89 3.94
N ALA A 43 5.83 -3.00 4.79
CA ALA A 43 5.95 -1.57 4.48
C ALA A 43 6.90 -1.33 3.29
N ARG A 44 8.09 -1.93 3.31
CA ARG A 44 9.04 -1.83 2.20
C ARG A 44 8.50 -2.45 0.92
N TRP A 45 7.86 -3.60 1.03
CA TRP A 45 7.25 -4.27 -0.12
C TRP A 45 6.15 -3.43 -0.77
N GLN A 46 5.28 -2.79 0.03
CA GLN A 46 4.27 -1.88 -0.47
C GLN A 46 4.88 -0.68 -1.21
N VAL A 47 5.97 -0.10 -0.68
CA VAL A 47 6.66 1.01 -1.35
C VAL A 47 7.30 0.55 -2.66
N LEU A 48 7.95 -0.63 -2.69
CA LEU A 48 8.46 -1.23 -3.93
C LEU A 48 7.34 -1.38 -4.97
N GLY A 49 6.19 -1.87 -4.56
CA GLY A 49 5.02 -2.01 -5.44
C GLY A 49 4.50 -0.68 -5.95
N ALA A 50 4.41 0.33 -5.09
CA ALA A 50 3.97 1.67 -5.49
C ALA A 50 4.90 2.29 -6.55
N ILE A 51 6.21 2.08 -6.41
CA ILE A 51 7.20 2.53 -7.39
C ILE A 51 7.10 1.71 -8.69
N ALA A 52 7.00 0.38 -8.58
CA ALA A 52 6.95 -0.52 -9.74
C ALA A 52 5.72 -0.30 -10.61
N PHE A 53 4.58 0.02 -10.01
CA PHE A 53 3.31 0.23 -10.73
C PHE A 53 3.04 1.70 -11.08
N ALA A 54 3.89 2.62 -10.66
CA ALA A 54 3.77 4.01 -11.09
C ALA A 54 3.98 4.13 -12.61
N PRO A 55 3.26 5.04 -13.30
CA PRO A 55 3.39 5.22 -14.76
C PRO A 55 4.77 5.71 -15.18
N SER A 56 5.48 6.35 -14.27
CA SER A 56 6.85 6.84 -14.40
C SER A 56 7.43 7.07 -13.02
N PRO A 57 8.75 7.28 -12.84
CA PRO A 57 9.31 7.64 -11.55
C PRO A 57 8.61 8.84 -10.93
N GLN A 58 8.25 8.74 -9.66
CA GLN A 58 7.44 9.72 -8.94
C GLN A 58 8.15 10.18 -7.66
N PRO A 59 7.88 11.41 -7.18
CA PRO A 59 8.38 11.87 -5.88
C PRO A 59 7.66 11.18 -4.72
N VAL A 60 8.29 11.17 -3.54
CA VAL A 60 7.73 10.56 -2.31
C VAL A 60 6.32 11.05 -1.99
N ALA A 61 6.03 12.34 -2.20
CA ALA A 61 4.71 12.89 -1.92
C ALA A 61 3.62 12.24 -2.79
N TRP A 62 3.92 11.94 -4.05
CA TRP A 62 3.00 11.23 -4.94
C TRP A 62 2.81 9.78 -4.50
N LEU A 63 3.91 9.08 -4.18
CA LEU A 63 3.86 7.69 -3.69
C LEU A 63 3.02 7.59 -2.41
N ALA A 64 3.28 8.46 -1.44
CA ALA A 64 2.52 8.48 -0.18
C ALA A 64 1.02 8.69 -0.42
N ARG A 65 0.64 9.62 -1.29
CA ARG A 65 -0.76 9.86 -1.66
C ARG A 65 -1.39 8.65 -2.33
N SER A 66 -0.70 8.03 -3.29
CA SER A 66 -1.21 6.85 -3.99
C SER A 66 -1.41 5.65 -3.06
N MET A 67 -0.62 5.56 -2.00
CA MET A 67 -0.71 4.51 -0.97
C MET A 67 -1.69 4.86 0.16
N GLY A 68 -2.20 6.08 0.22
CA GLY A 68 -3.00 6.56 1.34
C GLY A 68 -2.21 6.66 2.66
N LEU A 69 -0.91 6.92 2.60
CA LEU A 69 0.00 6.95 3.73
C LEU A 69 0.55 8.35 3.99
N ASN A 70 1.09 8.53 5.19
CA ASN A 70 1.76 9.75 5.59
C ASN A 70 3.09 9.92 4.83
N ARG A 71 3.33 11.13 4.29
CA ARG A 71 4.55 11.45 3.53
C ARG A 71 5.83 11.21 4.32
N GLN A 72 5.86 11.58 5.61
CA GLN A 72 7.05 11.41 6.45
C GLN A 72 7.39 9.94 6.67
N GLY A 73 6.37 9.08 6.86
CA GLY A 73 6.54 7.64 6.99
C GLY A 73 7.10 7.01 5.71
N VAL A 74 6.58 7.39 4.55
CA VAL A 74 7.07 6.90 3.26
C VAL A 74 8.48 7.42 2.98
N GLN A 75 8.78 8.69 3.31
CA GLN A 75 10.13 9.25 3.18
C GLN A 75 11.16 8.46 3.99
N ARG A 76 10.83 8.10 5.23
CA ARG A 76 11.71 7.29 6.08
C ARG A 76 11.99 5.93 5.45
N ILE A 77 10.96 5.25 4.95
CA ILE A 77 11.10 3.95 4.28
C ILE A 77 11.95 4.07 3.01
N VAL A 78 11.72 5.09 2.20
CA VAL A 78 12.53 5.36 0.99
C VAL A 78 13.99 5.61 1.33
N ASN A 79 14.28 6.37 2.38
CA ASN A 79 15.64 6.61 2.84
C ASN A 79 16.35 5.32 3.26
N GLU A 80 15.68 4.49 4.07
CA GLU A 80 16.20 3.18 4.47
C GLU A 80 16.45 2.26 3.27
N MET A 81 15.51 2.23 2.32
CA MET A 81 15.63 1.42 1.10
C MET A 81 16.73 1.91 0.17
N ARG A 82 17.00 3.22 0.16
CA ARG A 82 18.11 3.81 -0.59
C ARG A 82 19.45 3.38 0.02
N GLU A 83 19.58 3.41 1.33
CA GLU A 83 20.77 2.91 2.03
C GLU A 83 21.04 1.44 1.74
N ASP A 84 19.99 0.64 1.65
CA ASP A 84 20.06 -0.78 1.31
C ASP A 84 20.21 -1.07 -0.20
N GLY A 85 20.26 -0.02 -1.03
CA GLY A 85 20.47 -0.15 -2.49
C GLY A 85 19.27 -0.68 -3.28
N LEU A 86 18.06 -0.56 -2.73
CA LEU A 86 16.82 -1.00 -3.39
C LEU A 86 16.20 0.08 -4.27
N VAL A 87 16.44 1.35 -3.94
CA VAL A 87 15.94 2.50 -4.70
C VAL A 87 17.04 3.54 -4.89
N ASP A 88 16.91 4.31 -5.96
CA ASP A 88 17.71 5.49 -6.25
C ASP A 88 16.83 6.74 -6.34
N LEU A 89 17.44 7.89 -6.07
CA LEU A 89 16.83 9.19 -6.25
C LEU A 89 17.40 9.84 -7.50
N HIS A 90 16.51 10.31 -8.38
CA HIS A 90 16.88 11.00 -9.60
C HIS A 90 16.41 12.46 -9.57
N PRO A 91 17.10 13.38 -10.28
CA PRO A 91 16.66 14.75 -10.41
C PRO A 91 15.25 14.83 -11.02
N ASN A 92 14.44 15.72 -10.46
CA ASN A 92 13.10 16.00 -10.97
C ASN A 92 13.15 17.32 -11.78
N PRO A 93 12.96 17.29 -13.10
CA PRO A 93 13.02 18.49 -13.94
C PRO A 93 11.92 19.50 -13.61
N HIS A 94 10.83 19.06 -12.99
CA HIS A 94 9.69 19.92 -12.64
C HIS A 94 9.76 20.49 -11.22
N HIS A 95 10.59 19.90 -10.34
CA HIS A 95 10.67 20.32 -8.94
C HIS A 95 12.00 19.95 -8.31
N ARG A 96 12.92 20.90 -8.18
CA ARG A 96 14.31 20.67 -7.71
C ARG A 96 14.44 19.98 -6.36
N ARG A 97 13.51 20.21 -5.43
CA ARG A 97 13.55 19.67 -4.07
C ARG A 97 12.86 18.32 -3.91
N ALA A 98 12.09 17.89 -4.90
CA ALA A 98 11.33 16.64 -4.87
C ALA A 98 11.92 15.65 -5.87
N HIS A 99 12.97 14.92 -5.45
CA HIS A 99 13.59 13.89 -6.27
C HIS A 99 12.59 12.81 -6.68
N LEU A 100 12.81 12.23 -7.85
CA LEU A 100 12.07 11.08 -8.33
C LEU A 100 12.66 9.80 -7.73
N VAL A 101 11.80 8.90 -7.29
CA VAL A 101 12.19 7.60 -6.72
C VAL A 101 12.06 6.53 -7.79
N ALA A 102 13.12 5.77 -8.01
CA ALA A 102 13.14 4.66 -8.97
C ALA A 102 13.72 3.40 -8.31
N LEU A 103 13.28 2.23 -8.77
CA LEU A 103 13.90 0.97 -8.37
C LEU A 103 15.29 0.84 -8.99
N THR A 104 16.23 0.31 -8.21
CA THR A 104 17.47 -0.25 -8.74
C THR A 104 17.20 -1.65 -9.31
N LYS A 105 18.17 -2.25 -10.00
CA LYS A 105 18.08 -3.66 -10.41
C LYS A 105 17.88 -4.58 -9.21
N ARG A 106 18.50 -4.28 -8.07
CA ARG A 106 18.31 -5.01 -6.82
C ARG A 106 16.89 -4.84 -6.28
N GLY A 107 16.33 -3.63 -6.37
CA GLY A 107 14.93 -3.36 -5.99
C GLY A 107 13.94 -4.09 -6.88
N GLU A 108 14.16 -4.10 -8.20
CA GLU A 108 13.35 -4.86 -9.16
C GLU A 108 13.39 -6.37 -8.85
N SER A 109 14.57 -6.92 -8.58
CA SER A 109 14.74 -8.33 -8.22
C SER A 109 14.04 -8.67 -6.89
N ALA A 110 14.15 -7.81 -5.90
CA ALA A 110 13.49 -7.99 -4.60
C ALA A 110 11.95 -7.95 -4.75
N PHE A 111 11.43 -7.02 -5.53
CA PHE A 111 9.99 -6.95 -5.81
C PHE A 111 9.49 -8.17 -6.57
N ALA A 112 10.22 -8.62 -7.59
CA ALA A 112 9.88 -9.85 -8.33
C ALA A 112 9.90 -11.09 -7.43
N ALA A 113 10.87 -11.20 -6.53
CA ALA A 113 10.96 -12.31 -5.57
C ALA A 113 9.76 -12.29 -4.58
N ALA A 114 9.40 -11.13 -4.04
CA ALA A 114 8.25 -10.98 -3.18
C ALA A 114 6.93 -11.34 -3.92
N SER A 115 6.79 -10.93 -5.17
CA SER A 115 5.62 -11.25 -6.01
C SER A 115 5.49 -12.76 -6.25
N ARG A 116 6.60 -13.47 -6.43
CA ARG A 116 6.59 -14.95 -6.55
C ARG A 116 6.13 -15.64 -5.27
N LEU A 117 6.45 -15.11 -4.11
CA LEU A 117 5.95 -15.63 -2.82
C LEU A 117 4.47 -15.28 -2.62
N GLN A 118 4.07 -14.10 -3.02
CA GLN A 118 2.70 -13.60 -2.84
C GLN A 118 1.69 -14.41 -3.65
N THR A 119 2.01 -14.81 -4.86
CA THR A 119 1.06 -15.50 -5.76
C THR A 119 0.47 -16.78 -5.15
N PRO A 120 1.26 -17.79 -4.71
CA PRO A 120 0.69 -18.99 -4.10
C PRO A 120 0.01 -18.72 -2.76
N TRP A 121 0.51 -17.77 -1.99
CA TRP A 121 -0.09 -17.35 -0.74
C TRP A 121 -1.48 -16.74 -0.94
N ALA A 122 -1.62 -15.80 -1.88
CA ALA A 122 -2.90 -15.19 -2.22
C ALA A 122 -3.89 -16.21 -2.79
N ASN A 123 -3.42 -17.11 -3.66
CA ASN A 123 -4.25 -18.18 -4.23
C ASN A 123 -4.80 -19.11 -3.13
N ALA A 124 -3.98 -19.43 -2.13
CA ALA A 124 -4.41 -20.25 -1.00
C ALA A 124 -5.47 -19.56 -0.14
N LEU A 125 -5.29 -18.26 0.14
CA LEU A 125 -6.24 -17.46 0.90
C LEU A 125 -7.56 -17.24 0.14
N ALA A 126 -7.52 -17.16 -1.18
CA ALA A 126 -8.71 -16.93 -2.00
C ALA A 126 -9.66 -18.14 -2.07
N LYS A 127 -9.20 -19.33 -1.66
CA LYS A 127 -10.03 -20.54 -1.70
C LYS A 127 -11.29 -20.36 -0.84
N GLY A 128 -12.44 -20.63 -1.45
CA GLY A 128 -13.74 -20.52 -0.78
C GLY A 128 -14.41 -19.14 -0.87
N PHE A 129 -13.72 -18.14 -1.43
CA PHE A 129 -14.33 -16.86 -1.77
C PHE A 129 -14.76 -16.82 -3.22
N ASP A 130 -15.94 -16.23 -3.47
CA ASP A 130 -16.37 -15.94 -4.83
C ASP A 130 -15.59 -14.74 -5.39
N HIS A 131 -15.14 -14.85 -6.65
CA HIS A 131 -14.46 -13.75 -7.35
C HIS A 131 -15.30 -12.47 -7.38
N ALA A 132 -16.62 -12.58 -7.59
CA ALA A 132 -17.52 -11.44 -7.62
C ALA A 132 -17.59 -10.71 -6.26
N GLU A 133 -17.58 -11.45 -5.16
CA GLU A 133 -17.54 -10.88 -3.80
C GLU A 133 -16.24 -10.13 -3.54
N LEU A 134 -15.10 -10.69 -3.89
CA LEU A 134 -13.79 -10.04 -3.75
C LEU A 134 -13.70 -8.78 -4.62
N ALA A 135 -14.22 -8.83 -5.84
CA ALA A 135 -14.27 -7.68 -6.73
C ALA A 135 -15.20 -6.57 -6.19
N ALA A 136 -16.36 -6.93 -5.62
CA ALA A 136 -17.26 -5.98 -4.99
C ALA A 136 -16.65 -5.31 -3.77
N ALA A 137 -15.99 -6.08 -2.89
CA ALA A 137 -15.27 -5.55 -1.75
C ALA A 137 -14.18 -4.54 -2.16
N SER A 138 -13.39 -4.88 -3.17
CA SER A 138 -12.36 -4.00 -3.72
C SER A 138 -12.94 -2.68 -4.27
N ARG A 139 -14.07 -2.74 -4.99
CA ARG A 139 -14.74 -1.53 -5.51
C ARG A 139 -15.22 -0.63 -4.37
N THR A 140 -15.83 -1.21 -3.34
CA THR A 140 -16.32 -0.46 -2.17
C THR A 140 -15.18 0.23 -1.44
N LEU A 141 -14.08 -0.47 -1.17
CA LEU A 141 -12.91 0.08 -0.49
C LEU A 141 -12.27 1.22 -1.29
N ARG A 142 -12.15 1.08 -2.61
CA ARG A 142 -11.64 2.16 -3.49
C ARG A 142 -12.55 3.39 -3.48
N ALA A 143 -13.86 3.19 -3.53
CA ALA A 143 -14.83 4.29 -3.47
C ALA A 143 -14.76 5.05 -2.14
N LEU A 144 -14.60 4.34 -1.02
CA LEU A 144 -14.42 4.94 0.30
C LEU A 144 -13.09 5.73 0.39
N SER A 145 -12.00 5.17 -0.11
CA SER A 145 -10.70 5.85 -0.19
C SER A 145 -10.82 7.17 -0.94
N GLY A 146 -11.48 7.18 -2.10
CA GLY A 146 -11.67 8.39 -2.89
C GLY A 146 -12.56 9.45 -2.19
N ARG A 147 -13.52 9.03 -1.36
CA ARG A 147 -14.31 9.98 -0.56
C ARG A 147 -13.50 10.60 0.57
N LEU A 148 -12.68 9.79 1.24
CA LEU A 148 -11.83 10.27 2.33
C LEU A 148 -10.75 11.23 1.82
N GLU A 149 -10.17 10.98 0.66
CA GLU A 149 -9.19 11.86 0.03
C GLU A 149 -9.75 13.27 -0.25
N LYS A 150 -11.02 13.36 -0.65
CA LYS A 150 -11.70 14.64 -0.92
C LYS A 150 -12.14 15.38 0.34
N SER A 151 -12.13 14.70 1.48
CA SER A 151 -12.58 15.25 2.77
C SER A 151 -11.43 15.81 3.60
N THR A 152 -10.18 15.67 3.13
CA THR A 152 -8.96 16.17 3.75
C THR A 152 -8.47 17.42 3.03
#